data_a28b20126b49293b396ce220031c5868
#
_entry.id   a28b20126b49293b396ce220031c5868
#
_cell.length_a   1.000
_cell.length_b   1.000
_cell.length_c   1.000
_cell.angle_alpha   90.00
_cell.angle_beta   90.00
_cell.angle_gamma   90.00
#
_symmetry.space_group_name_H-M   'P 1'
#
loop_
_entity.id
_entity.type
_entity.pdbx_description
1 polymer ?
#
loop_
_entity_poly.entity_id
_entity_poly.type
_entity_poly.pdbx_seq_one_letter_code
_entity_poly.pdbx_strand_id
1 'polypeptide(L)'
;MATYALDNSWEQAKRRLALLEQCHDPTTQRRINMLGIQPGWRCLEVGAGGGSVAGWLCERVGPTGSVMATDVNTQFLADIKHTNFRAYDTRHYE
;
A
#
# COMPACT_ATOMS: atom_id res chain seq x y z
N MET A 1 13.01 27.31 -3.54
CA MET A 1 12.71 26.74 -4.85
C MET A 1 12.76 25.23 -4.84
N ALA A 2 13.79 24.64 -4.28
CA ALA A 2 13.87 23.18 -4.21
C ALA A 2 12.70 22.58 -3.44
N THR A 3 12.30 23.20 -2.32
CA THR A 3 11.18 22.74 -1.53
C THR A 3 9.88 22.75 -2.33
N TYR A 4 9.67 23.84 -3.05
CA TYR A 4 8.46 23.97 -3.87
C TYR A 4 8.43 22.91 -4.96
N ALA A 5 9.55 22.65 -5.61
CA ALA A 5 9.64 21.66 -6.66
C ALA A 5 9.38 20.27 -6.12
N LEU A 6 9.88 19.97 -4.91
CA LEU A 6 9.66 18.67 -4.26
C LEU A 6 8.18 18.48 -3.91
N ASP A 7 7.55 19.53 -3.39
CA ASP A 7 6.13 19.44 -3.04
C ASP A 7 5.28 19.20 -4.29
N ASN A 8 5.61 19.88 -5.38
CA ASN A 8 4.88 19.72 -6.63
C ASN A 8 5.06 18.30 -7.17
N SER A 9 6.29 17.81 -7.09
CA SER A 9 6.60 16.45 -7.52
C SER A 9 5.86 15.41 -6.67
N TRP A 10 5.76 15.65 -5.38
CA TRP A 10 5.02 14.80 -4.46
C TRP A 10 3.55 14.73 -4.84
N GLU A 11 2.92 15.88 -5.09
CA GLU A 11 1.52 15.92 -5.46
C GLU A 11 1.26 15.22 -6.78
N GLN A 12 2.15 15.40 -7.75
CA GLN A 12 2.01 14.73 -9.03
C GLN A 12 2.15 13.22 -8.89
N ALA A 13 3.11 12.77 -8.09
CA ALA A 13 3.31 11.35 -7.85
C ALA A 13 2.09 10.74 -7.16
N LYS A 14 1.54 11.44 -6.17
CA LYS A 14 0.37 10.98 -5.44
C LYS A 14 -0.82 10.83 -6.37
N ARG A 15 -1.02 11.81 -7.25
CA ARG A 15 -2.12 11.78 -8.20
C ARG A 15 -1.97 10.63 -9.19
N ARG A 16 -0.76 10.41 -9.68
CA ARG A 16 -0.50 9.33 -10.61
C ARG A 16 -0.77 7.98 -9.98
N LEU A 17 -0.33 7.79 -8.74
CA LEU A 17 -0.58 6.55 -8.01
C LEU A 17 -2.08 6.31 -7.84
N ALA A 18 -2.83 7.36 -7.50
CA ALA A 18 -4.27 7.23 -7.33
C ALA A 18 -4.96 6.78 -8.62
N LEU A 19 -4.52 7.31 -9.76
CA LEU A 19 -5.08 6.92 -11.05
C LEU A 19 -4.76 5.47 -11.39
N LEU A 20 -3.52 5.04 -11.11
CA LEU A 20 -3.14 3.64 -11.32
C LEU A 20 -3.96 2.71 -10.46
N GLU A 21 -4.21 3.11 -9.21
CA GLU A 21 -5.03 2.33 -8.29
C GLU A 21 -6.45 2.16 -8.82
N GLN A 22 -7.04 3.24 -9.31
CA GLN A 22 -8.38 3.17 -9.88
C GLN A 22 -8.44 2.19 -11.04
N CYS A 23 -7.40 2.16 -11.87
CA CYS A 23 -7.37 1.29 -13.03
C CYS A 23 -7.18 -0.18 -12.66
N HIS A 24 -6.33 -0.45 -11.68
CA HIS A 24 -5.85 -1.82 -11.46
C HIS A 24 -6.45 -2.52 -10.25
N ASP A 25 -6.90 -1.76 -9.25
CA ASP A 25 -7.37 -2.37 -8.00
C ASP A 25 -8.54 -3.34 -8.18
N PRO A 26 -9.56 -3.03 -8.98
CA PRO A 26 -10.66 -4.00 -9.12
C PRO A 26 -10.21 -5.36 -9.60
N THR A 27 -9.28 -5.39 -10.55
CA THR A 27 -8.75 -6.66 -11.06
C THR A 27 -7.90 -7.35 -10.00
N THR A 28 -7.03 -6.58 -9.31
CA THR A 28 -6.17 -7.12 -8.27
C THR A 28 -7.01 -7.73 -7.15
N GLN A 29 -8.02 -7.01 -6.69
CA GLN A 29 -8.87 -7.49 -5.61
C GLN A 29 -9.62 -8.75 -6.01
N ARG A 30 -10.12 -8.78 -7.24
CA ARG A 30 -10.84 -9.95 -7.73
C ARG A 30 -9.92 -11.18 -7.75
N ARG A 31 -8.67 -10.99 -8.21
CA ARG A 31 -7.73 -12.11 -8.28
C ARG A 31 -7.33 -12.60 -6.90
N ILE A 32 -7.12 -11.69 -5.96
CA ILE A 32 -6.78 -12.07 -4.60
C ILE A 32 -7.95 -12.82 -3.95
N ASN A 33 -9.17 -12.35 -4.19
CA ASN A 33 -10.34 -13.05 -3.69
C ASN A 33 -10.43 -14.48 -4.25
N MET A 34 -10.04 -14.65 -5.50
CA MET A 34 -10.03 -15.98 -6.12
C MET A 34 -9.01 -16.91 -5.50
N LEU A 35 -7.95 -16.36 -4.88
CA LEU A 35 -6.99 -17.17 -4.14
C LEU A 35 -7.55 -17.65 -2.80
N GLY A 36 -8.70 -17.13 -2.40
CA GLY A 36 -9.34 -17.57 -1.16
C GLY A 36 -8.85 -16.89 0.08
N ILE A 37 -8.44 -15.61 -0.03
CA ILE A 37 -7.98 -14.85 1.13
C ILE A 37 -9.02 -14.89 2.25
N GLN A 38 -8.56 -15.08 3.48
CA GLN A 38 -9.43 -15.24 4.63
C GLN A 38 -8.93 -14.45 5.83
N PRO A 39 -9.82 -14.20 6.80
CA PRO A 39 -9.39 -13.60 8.06
C PRO A 39 -8.26 -14.41 8.70
N GLY A 40 -7.31 -13.70 9.28
CA GLY A 40 -6.18 -14.32 9.95
C GLY A 40 -4.95 -14.52 9.09
N TRP A 41 -5.07 -14.32 7.78
CA TRP A 41 -3.91 -14.47 6.89
C TRP A 41 -2.86 -13.40 7.18
N ARG A 42 -1.61 -13.78 6.88
CA ARG A 42 -0.48 -12.85 6.94
C ARG A 42 -0.05 -12.57 5.51
N CYS A 43 -0.06 -11.30 5.14
CA CYS A 43 0.16 -10.89 3.76
C CYS A 43 1.39 -10.00 3.66
N LEU A 44 2.09 -10.13 2.54
CA LEU A 44 3.20 -9.26 2.18
C LEU A 44 2.93 -8.67 0.81
N GLU A 45 2.96 -7.35 0.72
CA GLU A 45 2.86 -6.66 -0.55
C GLU A 45 4.19 -5.96 -0.84
N VAL A 46 4.80 -6.30 -1.99
CA VAL A 46 6.05 -5.70 -2.43
C VAL A 46 5.71 -4.62 -3.45
N GLY A 47 6.26 -3.41 -3.22
CA GLY A 47 5.98 -2.29 -4.11
C GLY A 47 4.59 -1.73 -3.91
N ALA A 48 4.25 -1.40 -2.67
CA ALA A 48 2.87 -1.06 -2.30
C ALA A 48 2.39 0.29 -2.85
N GLY A 49 3.30 1.17 -3.23
CA GLY A 49 2.95 2.47 -3.80
C GLY A 49 2.08 3.31 -2.90
N GLY A 50 0.85 3.61 -3.33
CA GLY A 50 -0.08 4.43 -2.58
C GLY A 50 -0.82 3.69 -1.48
N GLY A 51 -0.73 2.37 -1.45
CA GLY A 51 -1.25 1.58 -0.34
C GLY A 51 -2.71 1.18 -0.43
N SER A 52 -3.36 1.36 -1.56
CA SER A 52 -4.78 1.00 -1.68
C SER A 52 -5.00 -0.50 -1.49
N VAL A 53 -4.15 -1.33 -2.08
CA VAL A 53 -4.26 -2.79 -1.92
C VAL A 53 -3.90 -3.17 -0.49
N ALA A 54 -2.83 -2.59 0.07
CA ALA A 54 -2.44 -2.88 1.45
C ALA A 54 -3.56 -2.57 2.44
N GLY A 55 -4.21 -1.42 2.29
CA GLY A 55 -5.34 -1.05 3.14
C GLY A 55 -6.50 -2.03 3.01
N TRP A 56 -6.81 -2.40 1.77
CA TRP A 56 -7.86 -3.37 1.50
C TRP A 56 -7.54 -4.73 2.12
N LEU A 57 -6.26 -5.16 2.02
CA LEU A 57 -5.83 -6.41 2.63
C LEU A 57 -6.01 -6.38 4.14
N CYS A 58 -5.68 -5.25 4.78
CA CYS A 58 -5.86 -5.13 6.23
C CYS A 58 -7.29 -5.40 6.65
N GLU A 59 -8.25 -4.93 5.87
CA GLU A 59 -9.66 -5.18 6.16
C GLU A 59 -10.04 -6.63 5.92
N ARG A 60 -9.50 -7.22 4.87
CA ARG A 60 -9.81 -8.61 4.53
C ARG A 60 -9.29 -9.60 5.56
N VAL A 61 -8.06 -9.38 6.05
CA VAL A 61 -7.47 -10.32 7.01
C VAL A 61 -7.91 -10.06 8.44
N GLY A 62 -8.41 -8.87 8.72
CA GLY A 62 -8.98 -8.54 10.01
C GLY A 62 -7.96 -8.47 11.13
N PRO A 63 -8.47 -8.33 12.38
CA PRO A 63 -7.59 -8.10 13.53
C PRO A 63 -6.70 -9.27 13.89
N THR A 64 -7.01 -10.48 13.45
CA THR A 64 -6.17 -11.65 13.70
C THR A 64 -5.15 -11.88 12.61
N GLY A 65 -5.23 -11.15 11.51
CA GLY A 65 -4.26 -11.21 10.43
C GLY A 65 -3.27 -10.08 10.50
N SER A 66 -2.40 -10.01 9.50
CA SER A 66 -1.42 -8.92 9.43
C SER A 66 -1.02 -8.65 8.00
N VAL A 67 -0.62 -7.41 7.74
CA VAL A 67 -0.15 -6.99 6.41
C VAL A 67 1.17 -6.24 6.58
N MET A 68 2.16 -6.65 5.82
CA MET A 68 3.42 -5.93 5.69
C MET A 68 3.48 -5.41 4.26
N ALA A 69 3.73 -4.12 4.10
CA ALA A 69 3.91 -3.52 2.79
C ALA A 69 5.32 -2.96 2.68
N THR A 70 5.96 -3.19 1.54
CA THR A 70 7.30 -2.67 1.29
C THR A 70 7.29 -1.77 0.07
N ASP A 71 8.14 -0.78 0.09
CA ASP A 71 8.34 0.10 -1.05
C ASP A 71 9.65 0.84 -0.89
N VAL A 72 10.15 1.37 -1.99
CA VAL A 72 11.34 2.24 -1.94
C VAL A 72 11.01 3.58 -1.33
N ASN A 73 9.73 3.93 -1.21
CA ASN A 73 9.28 5.15 -0.57
C ASN A 73 7.96 4.89 0.13
N THR A 74 8.00 4.76 1.46
CA THR A 74 6.81 4.45 2.25
C THR A 74 6.02 5.69 2.64
N GLN A 75 6.41 6.84 2.15
CA GLN A 75 5.76 8.11 2.45
C GLN A 75 4.26 8.09 2.09
N PHE A 76 3.92 7.39 0.99
CA PHE A 76 2.53 7.29 0.54
C PHE A 76 1.71 6.31 1.38
N LEU A 77 2.35 5.56 2.26
CA LEU A 77 1.67 4.59 3.12
C LEU A 77 1.32 5.18 4.49
N ALA A 78 1.69 6.43 4.74
CA ALA A 78 1.57 7.02 6.06
C ALA A 78 0.12 7.18 6.52
N ASP A 79 -0.82 7.22 5.58
CA ASP A 79 -2.23 7.41 5.91
C ASP A 79 -2.96 6.12 6.26
N ILE A 80 -2.29 4.99 6.14
CA ILE A 80 -2.91 3.71 6.51
C ILE A 80 -2.87 3.59 8.03
N LYS A 81 -4.05 3.54 8.64
CA LYS A 81 -4.19 3.60 10.09
C LYS A 81 -4.72 2.30 10.71
N HIS A 82 -4.47 1.17 10.06
CA HIS A 82 -4.87 -0.12 10.59
C HIS A 82 -3.83 -0.62 11.59
N THR A 83 -4.29 -1.20 12.69
CA THR A 83 -3.39 -1.72 13.73
C THR A 83 -2.65 -2.98 13.29
N ASN A 84 -3.14 -3.67 12.28
CA ASN A 84 -2.54 -4.89 11.74
C ASN A 84 -1.63 -4.61 10.55
N PHE A 85 -1.19 -3.37 10.38
CA PHE A 85 -0.39 -2.94 9.22
C PHE A 85 1.00 -2.49 9.63
N ARG A 86 1.99 -2.88 8.84
CA ARG A 86 3.35 -2.37 8.97
C ARG A 86 3.91 -2.04 7.59
N ALA A 87 4.67 -0.96 7.51
CA ALA A 87 5.34 -0.56 6.28
C ALA A 87 6.85 -0.65 6.47
N TYR A 88 7.56 -1.06 5.43
CA TYR A 88 9.02 -1.14 5.46
C TYR A 88 9.58 -0.46 4.23
N ASP A 89 10.42 0.55 4.46
CA ASP A 89 11.10 1.28 3.40
C ASP A 89 12.37 0.53 3.04
N THR A 90 12.41 -0.02 1.83
CA THR A 90 13.50 -0.89 1.40
C THR A 90 14.82 -0.14 1.17
N ARG A 91 14.81 1.18 1.25
CA ARG A 91 16.05 1.95 1.21
C ARG A 91 16.81 1.90 2.54
N HIS A 92 16.15 1.50 3.62
CA HIS A 92 16.74 1.41 4.95
C HIS A 92 17.15 -0.03 5.25
N TYR A 93 18.23 -0.44 4.63
CA TYR A 93 18.80 -1.77 4.90
C TYR A 93 20.24 -1.56 5.32
N GLU A 94 20.67 -2.34 6.25
CA GLU A 94 22.03 -2.24 6.78
C GLU A 94 22.62 -3.61 6.95
#